data_fcce4d0523db9d9209cb4cfafde84c4f
#
_entry.id   fcce4d0523db9d9209cb4cfafde84c4f
#
_cell.length_a   1.000
_cell.length_b   1.000
_cell.length_c   1.000
_cell.angle_alpha   90.00
_cell.angle_beta   90.00
_cell.angle_gamma   90.00
#
_symmetry.space_group_name_H-M   'P 1'
#
loop_
_entity.id
_entity.type
_entity.pdbx_description
1 polymer ?
#
loop_
_entity_poly.entity_id
_entity_poly.type
_entity_poly.pdbx_seq_one_letter_code
_entity_poly.pdbx_strand_id
1 'polypeptide(L)' 'MKTSKLPQDNLSFSAYDLENILYVLDVYITDNNDKLSTELKDICYKIEAVLEEEN' A
#
# COMPACT_ATOMS: atom_id res chain seq x y z
N MET A 1 5.12 -1.12 -27.70
CA MET A 1 4.79 -0.70 -27.19
C MET A 1 4.64 -0.35 -26.72
N LYS A 2 4.58 -0.35 -26.77
CA LYS A 2 4.34 0.20 -26.15
C LYS A 2 4.06 0.37 -25.37
N THR A 3 4.13 0.19 -25.36
CA THR A 3 3.93 0.41 -24.58
C THR A 3 3.84 0.77 -23.95
N SER A 4 3.40 0.64 -24.44
CA SER A 4 3.48 0.98 -23.79
C SER A 4 3.89 1.70 -22.98
N LYS A 5 3.68 2.07 -23.09
CA LYS A 5 4.30 2.67 -22.07
C LYS A 5 3.40 3.44 -21.17
N LEU A 6 3.36 3.02 -19.89
CA LEU A 6 2.53 3.68 -18.92
C LEU A 6 3.24 4.93 -18.40
N PRO A 7 2.54 6.04 -18.30
CA PRO A 7 3.13 7.22 -17.67
C PRO A 7 3.50 6.93 -16.24
N GLN A 8 4.62 7.46 -15.80
CA GLN A 8 5.08 7.26 -14.44
C GLN A 8 4.05 7.77 -13.43
N ASP A 9 3.40 8.87 -13.78
CA ASP A 9 2.44 9.48 -12.87
C ASP A 9 1.27 8.55 -12.59
N ASN A 10 0.91 7.71 -13.56
CA ASN A 10 -0.21 6.81 -13.37
C ASN A 10 0.12 5.64 -12.46
N LEU A 11 1.41 5.43 -12.22
CA LEU A 11 1.85 4.36 -11.35
C LEU A 11 2.05 4.81 -9.91
N SER A 12 1.91 6.10 -9.69
CA SER A 12 2.10 6.65 -8.35
C SER A 12 0.79 6.66 -7.59
N PHE A 13 0.88 6.40 -6.30
CA PHE A 13 -0.28 6.45 -5.42
C PHE A 13 -0.27 7.76 -4.66
N SER A 14 -1.44 8.37 -4.55
CA SER A 14 -1.58 9.54 -3.69
C SER A 14 -1.61 9.09 -2.23
N ALA A 15 -1.48 10.06 -1.33
CA ALA A 15 -1.58 9.74 0.09
C ALA A 15 -2.95 9.13 0.40
N TYR A 16 -3.98 9.64 -0.25
CA TYR A 16 -5.33 9.12 -0.04
C TYR A 16 -5.42 7.65 -0.45
N ASP A 17 -4.81 7.33 -1.59
CA ASP A 17 -4.81 5.95 -2.07
C ASP A 17 -4.10 5.03 -1.08
N LEU A 18 -2.95 5.49 -0.58
CA LEU A 18 -2.17 4.68 0.36
C LEU A 18 -2.92 4.47 1.66
N GLU A 19 -3.63 5.47 2.11
CA GLU A 19 -4.42 5.33 3.33
C GLU A 19 -5.54 4.32 3.15
N ASN A 20 -6.17 4.32 1.98
CA ASN A 20 -7.22 3.34 1.69
C ASN A 20 -6.65 1.93 1.67
N ILE A 21 -5.48 1.77 1.07
CA ILE A 21 -4.84 0.46 1.03
C ILE A 21 -4.50 0.01 2.45
N LEU A 22 -3.97 0.91 3.25
CA LEU A 22 -3.66 0.60 4.64
C LEU A 22 -4.90 0.13 5.40
N TYR A 23 -6.01 0.80 5.18
CA TYR A 23 -7.23 0.45 5.87
C TYR A 23 -7.65 -0.98 5.54
N VAL A 24 -7.63 -1.32 4.26
CA VAL A 24 -8.02 -2.66 3.84
C VAL A 24 -7.08 -3.71 4.41
N LEU A 25 -5.79 -3.43 4.37
CA LEU A 25 -4.81 -4.36 4.90
C LEU A 25 -4.98 -4.53 6.40
N ASP A 26 -5.26 -3.45 7.11
CA ASP A 26 -5.44 -3.51 8.55
C ASP A 26 -6.65 -4.36 8.91
N VAL A 27 -7.74 -4.20 8.17
CA VAL A 27 -8.93 -4.99 8.40
C VAL A 27 -8.64 -6.47 8.18
N TYR A 28 -7.93 -6.78 7.11
CA TYR A 28 -7.59 -8.17 6.85
C TYR A 28 -6.73 -8.75 7.96
N ILE A 29 -5.72 -8.00 8.37
CA ILE A 29 -4.80 -8.48 9.40
C ILE A 29 -5.53 -8.72 10.71
N THR A 30 -6.48 -7.84 11.02
CA THR A 30 -7.25 -7.99 12.25
C THR A 30 -8.15 -9.22 12.22
N ASP A 31 -8.75 -9.47 11.06
CA ASP A 31 -9.68 -10.60 10.93
C ASP A 31 -8.96 -11.93 10.78
N ASN A 32 -7.77 -11.93 10.19
CA ASN A 32 -7.06 -13.15 9.87
C ASN A 32 -5.71 -13.14 10.55
N ASN A 33 -5.41 -14.24 11.21
CA ASN A 33 -4.15 -14.34 11.94
C ASN A 33 -3.33 -15.44 11.28
N ASP A 34 -2.95 -15.24 10.05
CA ASP A 34 -2.23 -16.25 9.31
C ASP A 34 -0.90 -15.68 8.80
N LYS A 35 -0.21 -16.50 8.02
CA LYS A 35 1.09 -16.10 7.50
C LYS A 35 1.00 -14.86 6.62
N LEU A 36 -0.05 -14.78 5.83
CA LEU A 36 -0.23 -13.64 4.95
C LEU A 36 -0.39 -12.36 5.77
N SER A 37 -1.09 -12.44 6.90
CA SER A 37 -1.24 -11.29 7.76
C SER A 37 0.10 -10.76 8.23
N THR A 38 1.03 -11.66 8.55
CA THR A 38 2.36 -11.25 8.98
C THR A 38 3.08 -10.51 7.86
N GLU A 39 2.97 -11.01 6.64
CA GLU A 39 3.60 -10.36 5.50
C GLU A 39 2.97 -9.01 5.21
N LEU A 40 1.66 -8.92 5.36
CA LEU A 40 0.97 -7.68 5.10
C LEU A 40 1.34 -6.60 6.11
N LYS A 41 1.64 -7.01 7.35
CA LYS A 41 2.09 -6.04 8.34
C LYS A 41 3.35 -5.32 7.89
N ASP A 42 4.27 -6.05 7.28
CA ASP A 42 5.49 -5.45 6.79
C ASP A 42 5.17 -4.40 5.71
N ILE A 43 4.24 -4.74 4.85
CA ILE A 43 3.84 -3.80 3.80
C ILE A 43 3.20 -2.56 4.40
N CYS A 44 2.40 -2.74 5.44
CA CYS A 44 1.79 -1.60 6.12
C CYS A 44 2.83 -0.65 6.67
N TYR A 45 3.88 -1.18 7.28
CA TYR A 45 4.95 -0.33 7.80
C TYR A 45 5.60 0.48 6.68
N LYS A 46 5.80 -0.16 5.54
CA LYS A 46 6.42 0.52 4.40
C LYS A 46 5.52 1.65 3.89
N ILE A 47 4.23 1.39 3.82
CA ILE A 47 3.29 2.40 3.36
C ILE A 47 3.25 3.56 4.35
N GLU A 48 3.24 3.26 5.63
CA GLU A 48 3.22 4.31 6.64
C GLU A 48 4.48 5.17 6.56
N ALA A 49 5.62 4.55 6.29
CA ALA A 49 6.85 5.32 6.15
C ALA A 49 6.76 6.29 4.98
N VAL A 50 6.18 5.85 3.88
CA VAL A 50 6.01 6.71 2.72
C VAL A 50 5.08 7.88 3.06
N LEU A 51 3.99 7.58 3.76
CA LEU A 51 3.05 8.63 4.13
C LEU A 51 3.68 9.66 5.04
N GLU A 52 4.52 9.22 5.95
CA GLU A 52 5.20 10.15 6.84
C GLU A 52 6.15 11.06 6.09
N GLU A 53 6.80 10.53 5.08
CA GLU A 53 7.70 11.35 4.28
C GLU A 53 6.95 12.39 3.47
N GLU A 54 5.74 12.05 3.04
CA GLU A 54 4.94 12.98 2.28
C GLU A 54 4.50 14.17 3.10
N ASN A 55 4.35 13.96 4.37
CA ASN A 55 3.92 15.01 5.27
C ASN A 55 5.12 15.76 5.82
#